data_6c1863e7775cedff3f386b9795a1b27c
#
_entry.id   6c1863e7775cedff3f386b9795a1b27c
#
_cell.length_a   1.000
_cell.length_b   1.000
_cell.length_c   1.000
_cell.angle_alpha   90.00
_cell.angle_beta   90.00
_cell.angle_gamma   90.00
#
_symmetry.space_group_name_H-M   'P 1'
#
loop_
_entity.id
_entity.type
_entity.pdbx_description
1 polymer ?
#
loop_
_entity_poly.entity_id
_entity_poly.type
_entity_poly.pdbx_seq_one_letter_code
_entity_poly.pdbx_strand_id
1 'polypeptide(L)'
;ALKRGCLAPEELLIKETSVVMFIKNNPSKGHANGTLGKVVGFDNDGYPLVETHSEKIIVASPTSWQIEENGIIEAEINQVPLRLAWAITVHKSQGMSLDAAEIDLSKSFTYGMGYVALSRVKSLEGIRLLGINPTALMVDGQITIFDQDLIKMSNESSLYLRNVGETEIRKQQQEFLDKIVPKEINVKNPESVIKELFNKFFG
;
A
#
# COMPACT_ATOMS: atom_id res chain seq x y z
N ALA A 1 -13.45 -14.96 -3.65
CA ALA A 1 -12.70 -13.69 -3.86
C ALA A 1 -11.94 -13.30 -2.59
N LEU A 2 -12.59 -13.17 -1.42
CA LEU A 2 -11.99 -12.68 -0.18
C LEU A 2 -10.77 -13.50 0.30
N LYS A 3 -10.83 -14.83 0.27
CA LYS A 3 -9.68 -15.69 0.62
C LYS A 3 -8.45 -15.46 -0.27
N ARG A 4 -8.62 -15.05 -1.54
CA ARG A 4 -7.51 -14.72 -2.45
C ARG A 4 -6.95 -13.32 -2.20
N GLY A 5 -7.79 -12.40 -1.73
CA GLY A 5 -7.39 -11.03 -1.38
C GLY A 5 -6.81 -10.89 0.03
N CYS A 6 -7.12 -11.84 0.92
CA CYS A 6 -6.55 -11.88 2.26
C CYS A 6 -5.10 -12.38 2.18
N LEU A 7 -4.15 -11.53 2.52
CA LEU A 7 -2.72 -11.88 2.53
C LEU A 7 -2.33 -12.75 3.73
N ALA A 8 -3.19 -12.83 4.77
CA ALA A 8 -3.00 -13.67 5.93
C ALA A 8 -3.18 -15.15 5.56
N PRO A 9 -2.32 -16.05 6.03
CA PRO A 9 -2.52 -17.48 5.87
C PRO A 9 -3.75 -17.95 6.67
N GLU A 10 -4.46 -18.97 6.15
CA GLU A 10 -5.59 -19.59 6.89
C GLU A 10 -5.12 -20.19 8.21
N GLU A 11 -3.93 -20.75 8.21
CA GLU A 11 -3.25 -21.31 9.39
C GLU A 11 -1.89 -20.68 9.53
N LEU A 12 -1.64 -20.02 10.66
CA LEU A 12 -0.39 -19.37 10.99
C LEU A 12 0.28 -20.07 12.17
N LEU A 13 1.31 -20.87 11.87
CA LEU A 13 2.14 -21.53 12.88
C LEU A 13 3.31 -20.65 13.24
N ILE A 14 3.31 -20.11 14.44
CA ILE A 14 4.38 -19.24 14.97
C ILE A 14 4.75 -19.66 16.39
N LYS A 15 5.96 -19.33 16.77
CA LYS A 15 6.49 -19.51 18.13
C LYS A 15 7.30 -18.26 18.51
N GLU A 16 7.70 -18.17 19.75
CA GLU A 16 8.71 -17.18 20.14
C GLU A 16 9.93 -17.27 19.24
N THR A 17 10.53 -16.17 18.96
CA THR A 17 11.65 -15.96 18.03
C THR A 17 11.29 -16.05 16.54
N SER A 18 10.05 -16.38 16.16
CA SER A 18 9.64 -16.33 14.75
C SER A 18 9.76 -14.91 14.20
N VAL A 19 10.41 -14.79 13.03
CA VAL A 19 10.42 -13.51 12.29
C VAL A 19 9.17 -13.43 11.46
N VAL A 20 8.41 -12.36 11.67
CA VAL A 20 7.09 -12.13 11.07
C VAL A 20 7.02 -10.76 10.42
N MET A 21 6.03 -10.60 9.57
CA MET A 21 5.74 -9.35 8.89
C MET A 21 4.26 -9.03 9.03
N PHE A 22 3.94 -7.79 9.37
CA PHE A 22 2.57 -7.28 9.31
C PHE A 22 2.13 -7.13 7.85
N ILE A 23 0.90 -7.54 7.56
CA ILE A 23 0.35 -7.56 6.19
C ILE A 23 -0.88 -6.67 6.04
N LYS A 24 -1.12 -5.81 7.01
CA LYS A 24 -2.19 -4.80 6.98
C LYS A 24 -1.72 -3.54 7.68
N ASN A 25 -2.17 -2.39 7.16
CA ASN A 25 -1.90 -1.10 7.79
C ASN A 25 -2.75 -0.92 9.03
N ASN A 26 -2.13 -0.48 10.11
CA ASN A 26 -2.81 -0.01 11.32
C ASN A 26 -1.97 1.08 11.99
N PRO A 27 -2.10 2.34 11.54
CA PRO A 27 -1.33 3.47 12.07
C PRO A 27 -1.56 3.69 13.57
N SER A 28 -2.77 3.42 14.07
CA SER A 28 -3.11 3.59 15.49
C SER A 28 -2.34 2.61 16.39
N LYS A 29 -2.06 1.40 15.89
CA LYS A 29 -1.19 0.41 16.57
C LYS A 29 0.29 0.58 16.22
N GLY A 30 0.61 1.42 15.22
CA GLY A 30 1.97 1.77 14.83
C GLY A 30 2.64 0.77 13.91
N HIS A 31 1.89 0.07 13.07
CA HIS A 31 2.44 -0.79 12.02
C HIS A 31 1.79 -0.53 10.66
N ALA A 32 2.53 -0.84 9.61
CA ALA A 32 2.09 -0.84 8.22
C ALA A 32 2.32 -2.19 7.57
N ASN A 33 1.72 -2.42 6.41
CA ASN A 33 2.03 -3.57 5.58
C ASN A 33 3.52 -3.58 5.22
N GLY A 34 4.21 -4.67 5.54
CA GLY A 34 5.65 -4.80 5.37
C GLY A 34 6.48 -4.51 6.63
N THR A 35 5.86 -4.03 7.73
CA THR A 35 6.57 -3.87 9.01
C THR A 35 7.06 -5.22 9.52
N LEU A 36 8.38 -5.35 9.67
CA LEU A 36 9.04 -6.56 10.18
C LEU A 36 9.09 -6.54 11.71
N GLY A 37 9.06 -7.73 12.29
CA GLY A 37 9.27 -7.90 13.71
C GLY A 37 9.57 -9.35 14.10
N LYS A 38 9.88 -9.53 15.38
CA LYS A 38 10.16 -10.83 15.99
C LYS A 38 9.11 -11.09 17.08
N VAL A 39 8.56 -12.27 17.09
CA VAL A 39 7.66 -12.70 18.17
C VAL A 39 8.48 -12.88 19.44
N VAL A 40 8.15 -12.10 20.47
CA VAL A 40 8.84 -12.10 21.79
C VAL A 40 8.01 -12.77 22.88
N GLY A 41 6.76 -13.12 22.59
CA GLY A 41 5.86 -13.81 23.50
C GLY A 41 4.43 -13.77 22.99
N PHE A 42 3.50 -14.08 23.87
CA PHE A 42 2.06 -14.05 23.63
C PHE A 42 1.37 -13.33 24.80
N ASP A 43 0.29 -12.62 24.52
CA ASP A 43 -0.53 -12.01 25.56
C ASP A 43 -1.44 -13.04 26.28
N ASN A 44 -2.26 -12.57 27.21
CA ASN A 44 -3.18 -13.44 27.97
C ASN A 44 -4.27 -14.10 27.11
N ASP A 45 -4.58 -13.51 25.96
CA ASP A 45 -5.55 -14.03 24.98
C ASP A 45 -4.89 -14.92 23.92
N GLY A 46 -3.55 -15.12 24.00
CA GLY A 46 -2.76 -15.93 23.10
C GLY A 46 -2.36 -15.20 21.81
N TYR A 47 -2.53 -13.86 21.72
CA TYR A 47 -2.08 -13.11 20.57
C TYR A 47 -0.58 -12.80 20.62
N PRO A 48 0.11 -12.86 19.46
CA PRO A 48 1.55 -12.63 19.41
C PRO A 48 1.94 -11.21 19.84
N LEU A 49 2.95 -11.12 20.69
CA LEU A 49 3.67 -9.90 21.00
C LEU A 49 4.84 -9.79 20.02
N VAL A 50 4.79 -8.79 19.14
CA VAL A 50 5.77 -8.61 18.08
C VAL A 50 6.62 -7.39 18.39
N GLU A 51 7.92 -7.62 18.62
CA GLU A 51 8.92 -6.56 18.73
C GLU A 51 9.37 -6.15 17.33
N THR A 52 9.14 -4.89 16.98
CA THR A 52 9.54 -4.32 15.69
C THR A 52 11.01 -3.90 15.69
N HIS A 53 11.55 -3.57 14.52
CA HIS A 53 12.93 -3.08 14.39
C HIS A 53 13.18 -1.75 15.15
N SER A 54 12.13 -0.99 15.46
CA SER A 54 12.17 0.21 16.30
C SER A 54 11.98 -0.08 17.80
N GLU A 55 12.19 -1.33 18.23
CA GLU A 55 12.05 -1.79 19.63
C GLU A 55 10.65 -1.61 20.23
N LYS A 56 9.66 -1.34 19.38
CA LYS A 56 8.27 -1.23 19.80
C LYS A 56 7.62 -2.61 19.84
N ILE A 57 6.98 -2.96 20.97
CA ILE A 57 6.18 -4.18 21.09
C ILE A 57 4.74 -3.89 20.69
N ILE A 58 4.22 -4.67 19.75
CA ILE A 58 2.86 -4.56 19.22
C ILE A 58 2.13 -5.88 19.44
N VAL A 59 0.93 -5.82 20.03
CA VAL A 59 0.03 -6.96 20.11
C VAL A 59 -0.63 -7.16 18.74
N ALA A 60 -0.37 -8.29 18.10
CA ALA A 60 -0.93 -8.62 16.80
C ALA A 60 -2.30 -9.31 16.95
N SER A 61 -3.29 -8.57 17.44
CA SER A 61 -4.67 -9.06 17.55
C SER A 61 -5.34 -9.16 16.18
N PRO A 62 -6.36 -10.03 16.02
CA PRO A 62 -7.09 -10.20 14.77
C PRO A 62 -7.60 -8.91 14.17
N THR A 63 -7.64 -8.88 12.87
CA THR A 63 -8.13 -7.75 12.07
C THR A 63 -9.04 -8.30 10.98
N SER A 64 -10.09 -7.56 10.67
CA SER A 64 -11.10 -7.92 9.68
C SER A 64 -10.63 -7.58 8.26
N TRP A 65 -10.88 -8.48 7.32
CA TRP A 65 -10.89 -8.23 5.87
C TRP A 65 -12.32 -8.39 5.40
N GLN A 66 -12.87 -7.38 4.74
CA GLN A 66 -14.27 -7.33 4.33
C GLN A 66 -14.40 -7.13 2.83
N ILE A 67 -15.43 -7.69 2.24
CA ILE A 67 -15.97 -7.29 0.93
C ILE A 67 -17.27 -6.57 1.22
N GLU A 68 -17.32 -5.32 0.80
CA GLU A 68 -18.49 -4.47 0.92
C GLU A 68 -19.01 -4.13 -0.49
N GLU A 69 -20.31 -4.27 -0.69
CA GLU A 69 -20.99 -3.87 -1.90
C GLU A 69 -22.25 -3.07 -1.52
N ASN A 70 -22.38 -1.86 -2.07
CA ASN A 70 -23.47 -0.94 -1.79
C ASN A 70 -23.71 -0.64 -0.28
N GLY A 71 -22.64 -0.57 0.53
CA GLY A 71 -22.74 -0.34 1.97
C GLY A 71 -23.12 -1.58 2.81
N ILE A 72 -23.18 -2.76 2.18
CA ILE A 72 -23.49 -4.03 2.85
C ILE A 72 -22.22 -4.91 2.85
N ILE A 73 -21.84 -5.41 4.03
CA ILE A 73 -20.74 -6.37 4.16
C ILE A 73 -21.24 -7.73 3.69
N GLU A 74 -20.76 -8.16 2.52
CA GLU A 74 -21.12 -9.45 1.94
C GLU A 74 -20.28 -10.61 2.48
N ALA A 75 -19.04 -10.34 2.85
CA ALA A 75 -18.16 -11.35 3.42
C ALA A 75 -17.10 -10.71 4.33
N GLU A 76 -16.76 -11.39 5.40
CA GLU A 76 -15.75 -10.97 6.37
C GLU A 76 -14.87 -12.15 6.78
N ILE A 77 -13.55 -11.90 6.90
CA ILE A 77 -12.57 -12.81 7.48
C ILE A 77 -11.83 -12.08 8.57
N ASN A 78 -11.82 -12.63 9.78
CA ASN A 78 -11.01 -12.14 10.89
C ASN A 78 -9.77 -13.02 11.04
N GLN A 79 -8.57 -12.44 10.96
CA GLN A 79 -7.31 -13.15 11.08
C GLN A 79 -6.25 -12.27 11.72
N VAL A 80 -5.26 -12.87 12.37
CA VAL A 80 -4.05 -12.19 12.83
C VAL A 80 -3.31 -11.62 11.60
N PRO A 81 -3.02 -10.31 11.56
CA PRO A 81 -2.45 -9.66 10.39
C PRO A 81 -0.94 -9.90 10.23
N LEU A 82 -0.52 -11.14 10.40
CA LEU A 82 0.87 -11.57 10.31
C LEU A 82 1.08 -12.66 9.27
N ARG A 83 2.28 -12.72 8.75
CA ARG A 83 2.83 -13.88 8.04
C ARG A 83 4.28 -14.08 8.42
N LEU A 84 4.80 -15.31 8.23
CA LEU A 84 6.23 -15.57 8.38
C LEU A 84 7.02 -14.79 7.33
N ALA A 85 8.10 -14.14 7.76
CA ALA A 85 8.95 -13.28 6.93
C ALA A 85 10.24 -14.00 6.49
N TRP A 86 10.12 -15.23 5.96
CA TRP A 86 11.30 -16.01 5.52
C TRP A 86 11.75 -15.61 4.12
N ALA A 87 10.82 -15.67 3.18
CA ALA A 87 11.06 -15.28 1.80
C ALA A 87 9.73 -14.91 1.12
N ILE A 88 9.81 -13.92 0.24
CA ILE A 88 8.71 -13.51 -0.63
C ILE A 88 9.25 -13.31 -2.04
N THR A 89 8.41 -13.50 -3.04
CA THR A 89 8.77 -13.15 -4.42
C THR A 89 8.67 -11.65 -4.62
N VAL A 90 9.44 -11.11 -5.58
CA VAL A 90 9.37 -9.70 -5.96
C VAL A 90 7.93 -9.27 -6.28
N HIS A 91 7.16 -10.10 -6.99
CA HIS A 91 5.76 -9.80 -7.29
C HIS A 91 4.88 -9.65 -6.03
N LYS A 92 5.07 -10.51 -5.04
CA LYS A 92 4.33 -10.43 -3.77
C LYS A 92 4.75 -9.27 -2.88
N SER A 93 5.93 -8.69 -3.11
CA SER A 93 6.40 -7.50 -2.39
C SER A 93 5.83 -6.19 -2.94
N GLN A 94 5.13 -6.22 -4.07
CA GLN A 94 4.51 -5.01 -4.63
C GLN A 94 3.52 -4.39 -3.62
N GLY A 95 3.59 -3.06 -3.47
CA GLY A 95 2.78 -2.34 -2.50
C GLY A 95 3.23 -2.44 -1.04
N MET A 96 4.32 -3.17 -0.75
CA MET A 96 4.90 -3.23 0.59
C MET A 96 6.01 -2.19 0.76
N SER A 97 6.24 -1.77 2.01
CA SER A 97 7.40 -0.97 2.41
C SER A 97 8.17 -1.75 3.47
N LEU A 98 9.39 -2.17 3.15
CA LEU A 98 10.22 -3.02 3.98
C LEU A 98 11.28 -2.19 4.70
N ASP A 99 11.54 -2.48 5.98
CA ASP A 99 12.63 -1.85 6.73
C ASP A 99 13.98 -2.38 6.28
N ALA A 100 14.05 -3.69 5.99
CA ALA A 100 15.26 -4.34 5.47
C ALA A 100 14.91 -5.57 4.63
N ALA A 101 15.78 -5.92 3.66
CA ALA A 101 15.65 -7.14 2.86
C ALA A 101 17.00 -7.63 2.32
N GLU A 102 17.17 -8.95 2.31
CA GLU A 102 18.16 -9.60 1.46
C GLU A 102 17.53 -9.90 0.10
N ILE A 103 18.14 -9.41 -0.97
CA ILE A 103 17.56 -9.44 -2.32
C ILE A 103 18.50 -10.18 -3.26
N ASP A 104 18.00 -11.24 -3.89
CA ASP A 104 18.70 -11.94 -4.96
C ASP A 104 18.01 -11.72 -6.30
N LEU A 105 18.67 -10.97 -7.19
CA LEU A 105 18.22 -10.64 -8.53
C LEU A 105 19.06 -11.37 -9.61
N SER A 106 19.86 -12.34 -9.25
CA SER A 106 20.72 -13.09 -10.19
C SER A 106 19.91 -13.87 -11.23
N LYS A 107 18.66 -14.20 -10.92
CA LYS A 107 17.74 -14.95 -11.81
C LYS A 107 16.54 -14.11 -12.26
N SER A 108 16.67 -12.78 -12.31
CA SER A 108 15.62 -11.92 -12.85
C SER A 108 15.37 -12.25 -14.33
N PHE A 109 14.11 -12.42 -14.69
CA PHE A 109 13.68 -12.88 -16.01
C PHE A 109 12.79 -11.86 -16.75
N THR A 110 12.47 -10.73 -16.13
CA THR A 110 11.67 -9.67 -16.74
C THR A 110 12.23 -8.29 -16.39
N TYR A 111 12.03 -7.33 -17.31
CA TYR A 111 12.42 -5.95 -17.14
C TYR A 111 11.66 -5.30 -15.99
N GLY A 112 12.26 -4.34 -15.30
CA GLY A 112 11.67 -3.64 -14.17
C GLY A 112 11.69 -4.41 -12.84
N MET A 113 12.00 -5.72 -12.85
CA MET A 113 11.99 -6.55 -11.64
C MET A 113 12.97 -6.03 -10.58
N GLY A 114 14.14 -5.56 -10.98
CA GLY A 114 15.11 -4.96 -10.08
C GLY A 114 14.58 -3.69 -9.43
N TYR A 115 13.98 -2.79 -10.22
CA TYR A 115 13.35 -1.58 -9.69
C TYR A 115 12.25 -1.93 -8.66
N VAL A 116 11.37 -2.86 -9.00
CA VAL A 116 10.30 -3.27 -8.09
C VAL A 116 10.86 -3.80 -6.77
N ALA A 117 11.90 -4.64 -6.80
CA ALA A 117 12.49 -5.21 -5.61
C ALA A 117 13.20 -4.15 -4.75
N LEU A 118 14.09 -3.36 -5.35
CA LEU A 118 14.93 -2.39 -4.64
C LEU A 118 14.09 -1.23 -4.07
N SER A 119 13.06 -0.79 -4.80
CA SER A 119 12.15 0.26 -4.34
C SER A 119 11.22 -0.15 -3.20
N ARG A 120 11.23 -1.40 -2.79
CA ARG A 120 10.45 -1.85 -1.61
C ARG A 120 11.10 -1.47 -0.30
N VAL A 121 12.42 -1.33 -0.26
CA VAL A 121 13.15 -1.02 0.97
C VAL A 121 13.26 0.48 1.16
N LYS A 122 13.00 0.93 2.39
CA LYS A 122 12.91 2.37 2.75
C LYS A 122 14.22 3.12 2.61
N SER A 123 15.36 2.45 2.81
CA SER A 123 16.70 3.06 2.76
C SER A 123 17.74 2.10 2.19
N LEU A 124 18.85 2.62 1.70
CA LEU A 124 19.94 1.81 1.15
C LEU A 124 20.61 0.94 2.22
N GLU A 125 20.66 1.39 3.45
CA GLU A 125 21.23 0.68 4.59
C GLU A 125 20.44 -0.61 4.91
N GLY A 126 19.16 -0.64 4.55
CA GLY A 126 18.30 -1.81 4.70
C GLY A 126 18.48 -2.86 3.60
N ILE A 127 19.27 -2.60 2.55
CA ILE A 127 19.44 -3.53 1.43
C ILE A 127 20.71 -4.34 1.56
N ARG A 128 20.55 -5.68 1.52
CA ARG A 128 21.65 -6.61 1.26
C ARG A 128 21.42 -7.29 -0.09
N LEU A 129 22.20 -6.88 -1.10
CA LEU A 129 22.11 -7.46 -2.43
C LEU A 129 23.01 -8.71 -2.52
N LEU A 130 22.41 -9.87 -2.79
CA LEU A 130 23.12 -11.15 -2.90
C LEU A 130 23.61 -11.42 -4.32
N GLY A 131 22.85 -10.96 -5.32
CA GLY A 131 23.20 -11.09 -6.72
C GLY A 131 22.32 -10.26 -7.62
N ILE A 132 22.81 -9.90 -8.80
CA ILE A 132 22.09 -9.13 -9.81
C ILE A 132 22.51 -9.57 -11.21
N ASN A 133 21.55 -9.66 -12.12
CA ASN A 133 21.84 -9.89 -13.53
C ASN A 133 21.48 -8.66 -14.39
N PRO A 134 21.94 -8.57 -15.65
CA PRO A 134 21.63 -7.42 -16.52
C PRO A 134 20.14 -7.17 -16.70
N THR A 135 19.30 -8.21 -16.77
CA THR A 135 17.84 -8.08 -16.93
C THR A 135 17.19 -7.31 -15.80
N ALA A 136 17.70 -7.45 -14.57
CA ALA A 136 17.20 -6.72 -13.41
C ALA A 136 17.42 -5.20 -13.52
N LEU A 137 18.43 -4.77 -14.29
CA LEU A 137 18.78 -3.36 -14.49
C LEU A 137 18.05 -2.74 -15.70
N MET A 138 17.33 -3.53 -16.46
CA MET A 138 16.65 -3.06 -17.68
C MET A 138 15.23 -2.63 -17.37
N VAL A 139 14.77 -1.61 -18.10
CA VAL A 139 13.39 -1.13 -18.14
C VAL A 139 12.83 -1.35 -19.54
N ASP A 140 11.54 -1.62 -19.64
CA ASP A 140 10.88 -1.73 -20.95
C ASP A 140 10.86 -0.37 -21.65
N GLY A 141 11.41 -0.32 -22.87
CA GLY A 141 11.50 0.92 -23.65
C GLY A 141 10.12 1.52 -23.98
N GLN A 142 9.08 0.71 -24.12
CA GLN A 142 7.71 1.21 -24.37
C GLN A 142 7.19 1.97 -23.15
N ILE A 143 7.48 1.49 -21.93
CA ILE A 143 7.12 2.19 -20.70
C ILE A 143 7.84 3.54 -20.60
N THR A 144 9.10 3.60 -21.00
CA THR A 144 9.86 4.86 -21.01
C THR A 144 9.26 5.89 -21.97
N ILE A 145 8.84 5.47 -23.17
CA ILE A 145 8.17 6.34 -24.15
C ILE A 145 6.83 6.82 -23.57
N PHE A 146 6.03 5.91 -23.03
CA PHE A 146 4.75 6.25 -22.44
C PHE A 146 4.89 7.24 -21.27
N ASP A 147 5.89 7.08 -20.41
CA ASP A 147 6.19 8.00 -19.31
C ASP A 147 6.52 9.40 -19.82
N GLN A 148 7.31 9.52 -20.89
CA GLN A 148 7.60 10.81 -21.52
C GLN A 148 6.34 11.50 -22.04
N ASP A 149 5.42 10.75 -22.65
CA ASP A 149 4.13 11.28 -23.12
C ASP A 149 3.26 11.75 -21.93
N LEU A 150 3.22 10.98 -20.82
CA LEU A 150 2.52 11.40 -19.62
C LEU A 150 3.10 12.66 -19.00
N ILE A 151 4.43 12.78 -18.93
CA ILE A 151 5.12 13.99 -18.44
C ILE A 151 4.75 15.19 -19.31
N LYS A 152 4.75 15.04 -20.64
CA LYS A 152 4.37 16.10 -21.58
C LYS A 152 2.93 16.53 -21.34
N MET A 153 1.97 15.58 -21.29
CA MET A 153 0.56 15.88 -21.02
C MET A 153 0.35 16.57 -19.66
N SER A 154 1.09 16.16 -18.63
CA SER A 154 1.05 16.75 -17.30
C SER A 154 1.55 18.21 -17.33
N ASN A 155 2.62 18.48 -18.06
CA ASN A 155 3.15 19.84 -18.21
C ASN A 155 2.20 20.74 -18.98
N GLU A 156 1.60 20.24 -20.07
CA GLU A 156 0.59 20.98 -20.85
C GLU A 156 -0.65 21.29 -19.99
N SER A 157 -1.13 20.32 -19.22
CA SER A 157 -2.27 20.51 -18.30
C SER A 157 -1.94 21.51 -17.19
N SER A 158 -0.73 21.44 -16.65
CA SER A 158 -0.26 22.41 -15.64
C SER A 158 -0.17 23.83 -16.18
N LEU A 159 0.32 23.97 -17.42
CA LEU A 159 0.37 25.28 -18.10
C LEU A 159 -1.04 25.81 -18.37
N TYR A 160 -1.96 24.95 -18.85
CA TYR A 160 -3.35 25.31 -19.04
C TYR A 160 -3.98 25.82 -17.73
N LEU A 161 -3.84 25.09 -16.63
CA LEU A 161 -4.39 25.49 -15.33
C LEU A 161 -3.81 26.80 -14.80
N ARG A 162 -2.54 27.10 -15.06
CA ARG A 162 -1.90 28.38 -14.69
C ARG A 162 -2.46 29.56 -15.51
N ASN A 163 -2.84 29.31 -16.75
CA ASN A 163 -3.38 30.34 -17.67
C ASN A 163 -4.89 30.52 -17.53
N VAL A 164 -5.58 29.54 -16.99
CA VAL A 164 -7.01 29.63 -16.66
C VAL A 164 -7.15 30.43 -15.36
N GLY A 165 -7.81 31.57 -15.41
CA GLY A 165 -8.02 32.41 -14.22
C GLY A 165 -8.86 31.69 -13.15
N GLU A 166 -8.67 32.06 -11.87
CA GLU A 166 -9.37 31.43 -10.73
C GLU A 166 -10.89 31.36 -10.90
N THR A 167 -11.48 32.37 -11.52
CA THR A 167 -12.93 32.41 -11.77
C THR A 167 -13.41 31.28 -12.67
N GLU A 168 -12.65 30.98 -13.73
CA GLU A 168 -13.00 29.90 -14.65
C GLU A 168 -12.73 28.53 -14.00
N ILE A 169 -11.66 28.38 -13.22
CA ILE A 169 -11.38 27.16 -12.46
C ILE A 169 -12.55 26.88 -11.49
N ARG A 170 -12.99 27.86 -10.72
CA ARG A 170 -14.14 27.71 -9.80
C ARG A 170 -15.42 27.34 -10.53
N LYS A 171 -15.66 27.92 -11.69
CA LYS A 171 -16.81 27.57 -12.52
C LYS A 171 -16.78 26.11 -12.97
N GLN A 172 -15.65 25.64 -13.50
CA GLN A 172 -15.48 24.25 -13.92
C GLN A 172 -15.59 23.27 -12.75
N GLN A 173 -15.05 23.61 -11.58
CA GLN A 173 -15.22 22.83 -10.35
C GLN A 173 -16.71 22.75 -9.95
N GLN A 174 -17.44 23.85 -9.99
CA GLN A 174 -18.86 23.86 -9.67
C GLN A 174 -19.68 23.03 -10.66
N GLU A 175 -19.43 23.18 -11.96
CA GLU A 175 -20.07 22.37 -13.00
C GLU A 175 -19.81 20.87 -12.83
N PHE A 176 -18.60 20.49 -12.38
CA PHE A 176 -18.28 19.10 -12.05
C PHE A 176 -19.05 18.63 -10.82
N LEU A 177 -19.06 19.41 -9.74
CA LEU A 177 -19.81 19.09 -8.52
C LEU A 177 -21.29 18.93 -8.79
N ASP A 178 -21.89 19.82 -9.61
CA ASP A 178 -23.31 19.76 -9.98
C ASP A 178 -23.68 18.47 -10.75
N LYS A 179 -22.69 17.83 -11.41
CA LYS A 179 -22.89 16.56 -12.10
C LYS A 179 -22.78 15.33 -11.20
N ILE A 180 -21.94 15.39 -10.16
CA ILE A 180 -21.63 14.22 -9.31
C ILE A 180 -22.35 14.23 -7.97
N VAL A 181 -22.75 15.42 -7.47
CA VAL A 181 -23.46 15.52 -6.21
C VAL A 181 -24.97 15.32 -6.46
N PRO A 182 -25.63 14.38 -5.74
CA PRO A 182 -27.08 14.24 -5.81
C PRO A 182 -27.76 15.55 -5.46
N LYS A 183 -28.77 15.94 -6.23
CA LYS A 183 -29.49 17.23 -6.07
C LYS A 183 -30.17 17.47 -4.70
N GLU A 184 -30.19 16.46 -3.85
CA GLU A 184 -30.77 16.51 -2.50
C GLU A 184 -29.79 17.06 -1.43
N ILE A 185 -28.51 17.24 -1.75
CA ILE A 185 -27.53 17.81 -0.82
C ILE A 185 -27.45 19.30 -1.04
N ASN A 186 -28.07 20.06 -0.12
CA ASN A 186 -28.03 21.52 -0.13
C ASN A 186 -26.62 22.00 0.32
N VAL A 187 -25.74 22.16 -0.64
CA VAL A 187 -24.30 22.45 -0.38
C VAL A 187 -24.15 23.92 0.04
N LYS A 188 -24.22 24.21 1.34
CA LYS A 188 -23.92 25.53 1.87
C LYS A 188 -22.42 25.89 1.84
N ASN A 189 -21.52 24.90 1.72
CA ASN A 189 -20.08 25.11 1.65
C ASN A 189 -19.41 24.04 0.78
N PRO A 190 -18.89 24.37 -0.42
CA PRO A 190 -18.22 23.42 -1.33
C PRO A 190 -17.01 22.72 -0.69
N GLU A 191 -16.23 23.41 0.15
CA GLU A 191 -15.04 22.84 0.77
C GLU A 191 -15.36 21.69 1.75
N SER A 192 -16.49 21.77 2.44
CA SER A 192 -16.91 20.70 3.35
C SER A 192 -17.34 19.45 2.60
N VAL A 193 -17.97 19.60 1.42
CA VAL A 193 -18.40 18.49 0.58
C VAL A 193 -17.22 17.79 -0.08
N ILE A 194 -16.24 18.55 -0.56
CA ILE A 194 -15.00 17.98 -1.13
C ILE A 194 -14.27 17.15 -0.06
N LYS A 195 -14.19 17.65 1.17
CA LYS A 195 -13.57 16.95 2.28
C LYS A 195 -14.31 15.67 2.68
N GLU A 196 -15.63 15.72 2.65
CA GLU A 196 -16.49 14.57 2.97
C GLU A 196 -16.45 13.50 1.87
N LEU A 197 -16.47 13.90 0.59
CA LEU A 197 -16.28 13.02 -0.56
C LEU A 197 -14.88 12.42 -0.57
N PHE A 198 -13.85 13.20 -0.28
CA PHE A 198 -12.48 12.71 -0.18
C PHE A 198 -12.34 11.64 0.91
N ASN A 199 -12.90 11.88 2.09
CA ASN A 199 -12.89 10.90 3.18
C ASN A 199 -13.72 9.65 2.86
N LYS A 200 -14.78 9.78 2.06
CA LYS A 200 -15.65 8.65 1.67
C LYS A 200 -15.02 7.75 0.62
N PHE A 201 -14.20 8.29 -0.28
CA PHE A 201 -13.60 7.54 -1.39
C PHE A 201 -12.13 7.16 -1.17
N PHE A 202 -11.42 7.85 -0.27
CA PHE A 202 -9.97 7.70 -0.08
C PHE A 202 -9.55 7.54 1.40
N GLY A 203 -10.45 7.61 2.34
CA GLY A 203 -10.23 7.33 3.77
C GLY A 203 -10.69 5.91 4.10
#